data_fb78cba62957605e9f859ccbec120e15
#
_entry.id   fb78cba62957605e9f859ccbec120e15
#
_cell.length_a   1.000
_cell.length_b   1.000
_cell.length_c   1.000
_cell.angle_alpha   90.00
_cell.angle_beta   90.00
_cell.angle_gamma   90.00
#
_symmetry.space_group_name_H-M   'P 1'
#
loop_
_entity.id
_entity.type
_entity.pdbx_description
1 polymer ?
#
loop_
_entity_poly.entity_id
_entity_poly.type
_entity_poly.pdbx_seq_one_letter_code
_entity_poly.pdbx_strand_id
1 'polypeptide(L)'
;MIAIFYADGFEEGEAIVPTDMLRRAGLEVKTVSITSSNRVVGSHNIPVETDLIWSEFNAAEYDTLILPGGLRGTENLANFTPLGEVLKAHNAAGKYCCAICAAPSALGKLGILSGKKYTCYPGFESESFGGEYQDNYVAHDGNIITARAMGASVEFAREIIKTLKPEGLAQVEEGIQYE
;
A
#
# COMPACT_ATOMS: atom_id res chain seq x y z
N MET A 1 -7.48 12.30 0.86
CA MET A 1 -6.27 11.94 1.64
C MET A 1 -5.83 10.50 1.34
N ILE A 2 -4.61 10.12 1.77
CA ILE A 2 -4.03 8.78 1.62
C ILE A 2 -3.86 8.15 3.00
N ALA A 3 -4.26 6.89 3.18
CA ALA A 3 -3.96 6.11 4.37
C ALA A 3 -2.99 4.97 4.03
N ILE A 4 -1.93 4.81 4.83
CA ILE A 4 -1.00 3.67 4.77
C ILE A 4 -1.16 2.87 6.05
N PHE A 5 -1.54 1.59 5.94
CA PHE A 5 -1.84 0.75 7.10
C PHE A 5 -0.63 -0.03 7.58
N TYR A 6 -0.33 0.11 8.85
CA TYR A 6 0.78 -0.56 9.52
C TYR A 6 0.27 -1.67 10.45
N ALA A 7 0.89 -2.81 10.36
CA ALA A 7 0.68 -3.93 11.27
C ALA A 7 2.04 -4.48 11.73
N ASP A 8 2.15 -5.06 12.90
CA ASP A 8 3.39 -5.68 13.37
C ASP A 8 3.92 -6.69 12.34
N GLY A 9 5.20 -6.60 12.03
CA GLY A 9 5.87 -7.38 11.00
C GLY A 9 5.71 -6.81 9.59
N PHE A 10 5.33 -5.53 9.45
CA PHE A 10 5.38 -4.83 8.16
C PHE A 10 6.83 -4.73 7.65
N GLU A 11 7.04 -4.64 6.35
CA GLU A 11 8.36 -4.39 5.78
C GLU A 11 8.65 -2.90 5.79
N GLU A 12 9.74 -2.52 6.43
CA GLU A 12 10.08 -1.12 6.76
C GLU A 12 10.26 -0.26 5.51
N GLY A 13 11.01 -0.77 4.52
CA GLY A 13 11.26 -0.03 3.27
C GLY A 13 9.99 0.19 2.45
N GLU A 14 9.08 -0.80 2.45
CA GLU A 14 7.84 -0.75 1.69
C GLU A 14 6.79 0.20 2.29
N ALA A 15 6.91 0.48 3.58
CA ALA A 15 6.03 1.40 4.28
C ALA A 15 6.60 2.83 4.35
N ILE A 16 7.88 2.97 4.73
CA ILE A 16 8.49 4.27 5.02
C ILE A 16 8.84 5.01 3.73
N VAL A 17 9.40 4.33 2.72
CA VAL A 17 9.78 4.98 1.45
C VAL A 17 8.56 5.61 0.75
N PRO A 18 7.44 4.90 0.53
CA PRO A 18 6.25 5.54 -0.03
C PRO A 18 5.70 6.67 0.85
N THR A 19 5.72 6.50 2.19
CA THR A 19 5.26 7.56 3.10
C THR A 19 6.07 8.85 2.92
N ASP A 20 7.40 8.75 2.89
CA ASP A 20 8.30 9.90 2.69
C ASP A 20 8.06 10.55 1.33
N MET A 21 8.08 9.77 0.25
CA MET A 21 7.97 10.29 -1.11
C MET A 21 6.61 10.96 -1.38
N LEU A 22 5.52 10.38 -0.90
CA LEU A 22 4.18 10.95 -1.05
C LEU A 22 4.03 12.26 -0.27
N ARG A 23 4.62 12.34 0.93
CA ARG A 23 4.68 13.58 1.71
C ARG A 23 5.54 14.65 1.04
N ARG A 24 6.70 14.28 0.46
CA ARG A 24 7.53 15.19 -0.36
C ARG A 24 6.77 15.77 -1.56
N ALA A 25 5.90 14.96 -2.19
CA ALA A 25 5.01 15.43 -3.25
C ALA A 25 3.93 16.40 -2.76
N GLY A 26 3.82 16.65 -1.45
CA GLY A 26 2.77 17.49 -0.85
C GLY A 26 1.40 16.82 -0.87
N LEU A 27 1.34 15.49 -0.85
CA LEU A 27 0.12 14.71 -0.65
C LEU A 27 -0.17 14.59 0.86
N GLU A 28 -1.43 14.66 1.25
CA GLU A 28 -1.86 14.41 2.63
C GLU A 28 -1.86 12.91 2.91
N VAL A 29 -0.87 12.46 3.67
CA VAL A 29 -0.66 11.05 4.03
C VAL A 29 -0.75 10.86 5.53
N LYS A 30 -1.58 9.92 5.96
CA LYS A 30 -1.66 9.40 7.33
C LYS A 30 -1.22 7.95 7.39
N THR A 31 -0.34 7.65 8.31
CA THR A 31 -0.01 6.29 8.68
C THR A 31 -0.98 5.82 9.76
N VAL A 32 -1.50 4.61 9.64
CA VAL A 32 -2.58 4.09 10.51
C VAL A 32 -2.17 2.73 11.04
N SER A 33 -2.03 2.59 12.35
CA SER A 33 -1.89 1.28 12.99
C SER A 33 -3.25 0.58 13.03
N ILE A 34 -3.29 -0.69 12.63
CA ILE A 34 -4.51 -1.49 12.76
C ILE A 34 -4.81 -1.96 14.21
N THR A 35 -3.96 -1.58 15.16
CA THR A 35 -4.09 -1.94 16.58
C THR A 35 -4.55 -0.73 17.42
N SER A 36 -4.63 -0.93 18.73
CA SER A 36 -4.89 0.15 19.70
C SER A 36 -3.64 0.93 20.12
N SER A 37 -2.47 0.58 19.57
CA SER A 37 -1.19 1.26 19.80
C SER A 37 -0.72 1.94 18.50
N ASN A 38 -0.25 3.18 18.61
CA ASN A 38 0.42 3.85 17.51
C ASN A 38 1.86 3.31 17.26
N ARG A 39 2.42 2.58 18.21
CA ARG A 39 3.74 1.94 18.05
C ARG A 39 3.57 0.59 17.37
N VAL A 40 4.20 0.44 16.21
CA VAL A 40 4.22 -0.77 15.39
C VAL A 40 5.66 -1.19 15.15
N VAL A 41 5.94 -2.49 15.17
CA VAL A 41 7.30 -3.02 14.99
C VAL A 41 7.40 -3.73 13.64
N GLY A 42 8.35 -3.32 12.82
CA GLY A 42 8.59 -3.91 11.51
C GLY A 42 9.23 -5.30 11.57
N SER A 43 9.37 -5.92 10.41
CA SER A 43 9.91 -7.28 10.25
C SER A 43 11.38 -7.40 10.67
N HIS A 44 12.12 -6.30 10.64
CA HIS A 44 13.53 -6.21 11.05
C HIS A 44 13.70 -5.53 12.42
N ASN A 45 12.67 -5.55 13.27
CA ASN A 45 12.66 -5.00 14.62
C ASN A 45 12.88 -3.48 14.69
N ILE A 46 12.52 -2.74 13.65
CA ILE A 46 12.53 -1.27 13.65
C ILE A 46 11.13 -0.79 14.08
N PRO A 47 11.01 -0.19 15.28
CA PRO A 47 9.73 0.36 15.72
C PRO A 47 9.48 1.71 15.04
N VAL A 48 8.24 1.94 14.66
CA VAL A 48 7.76 3.23 14.17
C VAL A 48 6.52 3.64 14.94
N GLU A 49 6.24 4.93 14.99
CA GLU A 49 4.98 5.48 15.49
C GLU A 49 4.14 5.96 14.31
N THR A 50 2.89 5.51 14.27
CA THR A 50 1.92 5.93 13.26
C THR A 50 1.20 7.22 13.68
N ASP A 51 0.69 7.97 12.70
CA ASP A 51 -0.08 9.20 12.96
C ASP A 51 -1.40 8.91 13.69
N LEU A 52 -2.03 7.76 13.39
CA LEU A 52 -3.33 7.34 13.91
C LEU A 52 -3.30 5.88 14.33
N ILE A 53 -4.23 5.54 15.23
CA ILE A 53 -4.64 4.16 15.48
C ILE A 53 -5.98 3.87 14.77
N TRP A 54 -6.36 2.61 14.63
CA TRP A 54 -7.57 2.21 13.90
C TRP A 54 -8.85 2.91 14.37
N SER A 55 -9.01 3.11 15.68
CA SER A 55 -10.20 3.76 16.23
C SER A 55 -10.36 5.24 15.89
N GLU A 56 -9.29 5.86 15.38
CA GLU A 56 -9.25 7.27 14.93
C GLU A 56 -9.40 7.39 13.41
N PHE A 57 -9.29 6.26 12.68
CA PHE A 57 -9.38 6.23 11.23
C PHE A 57 -10.83 6.33 10.76
N ASN A 58 -11.12 7.31 9.90
CA ASN A 58 -12.40 7.48 9.25
C ASN A 58 -12.27 7.29 7.72
N ALA A 59 -12.68 6.14 7.21
CA ALA A 59 -12.52 5.76 5.80
C ALA A 59 -13.12 6.77 4.79
N ALA A 60 -14.12 7.56 5.21
CA ALA A 60 -14.76 8.55 4.34
C ALA A 60 -13.82 9.70 3.92
N GLU A 61 -12.76 9.96 4.69
CA GLU A 61 -11.81 11.04 4.47
C GLU A 61 -10.70 10.66 3.46
N TYR A 62 -10.62 9.39 3.08
CA TYR A 62 -9.52 8.87 2.27
C TYR A 62 -10.01 8.42 0.89
N ASP A 63 -9.18 8.65 -0.12
CA ASP A 63 -9.43 8.24 -1.50
C ASP A 63 -8.42 7.22 -2.01
N THR A 64 -7.37 6.99 -1.23
CA THR A 64 -6.31 6.02 -1.53
C THR A 64 -5.91 5.29 -0.26
N LEU A 65 -5.90 3.97 -0.35
CA LEU A 65 -5.48 3.06 0.72
C LEU A 65 -4.25 2.28 0.25
N ILE A 66 -3.21 2.20 1.10
CA ILE A 66 -1.94 1.55 0.78
C ILE A 66 -1.63 0.48 1.81
N LEU A 67 -1.31 -0.72 1.34
CA LEU A 67 -0.88 -1.86 2.14
C LEU A 67 0.60 -2.15 1.87
N PRO A 68 1.51 -1.87 2.81
CA PRO A 68 2.88 -2.39 2.76
C PRO A 68 2.88 -3.91 2.96
N GLY A 69 3.98 -4.54 2.53
CA GLY A 69 4.17 -5.98 2.71
C GLY A 69 4.85 -6.33 4.03
N GLY A 70 5.78 -7.28 3.95
CA GLY A 70 6.26 -8.06 5.08
C GLY A 70 5.31 -9.24 5.33
N LEU A 71 5.85 -10.44 5.45
CA LEU A 71 5.03 -11.66 5.54
C LEU A 71 4.00 -11.57 6.68
N ARG A 72 4.49 -11.34 7.90
CA ARG A 72 3.63 -11.24 9.09
C ARG A 72 2.73 -10.00 9.07
N GLY A 73 3.25 -8.87 8.56
CA GLY A 73 2.47 -7.64 8.40
C GLY A 73 1.28 -7.86 7.47
N THR A 74 1.52 -8.49 6.32
CA THR A 74 0.47 -8.86 5.35
C THR A 74 -0.57 -9.79 5.96
N GLU A 75 -0.14 -10.81 6.71
CA GLU A 75 -1.06 -11.72 7.40
C GLU A 75 -1.94 -10.98 8.41
N ASN A 76 -1.36 -10.08 9.21
CA ASN A 76 -2.10 -9.28 10.18
C ASN A 76 -3.10 -8.35 9.49
N LEU A 77 -2.71 -7.67 8.40
CA LEU A 77 -3.61 -6.82 7.61
C LEU A 77 -4.75 -7.64 6.98
N ALA A 78 -4.43 -8.80 6.38
CA ALA A 78 -5.42 -9.67 5.73
C ALA A 78 -6.44 -10.27 6.71
N ASN A 79 -6.01 -10.57 7.95
CA ASN A 79 -6.86 -11.13 8.99
C ASN A 79 -7.67 -10.06 9.75
N PHE A 80 -7.37 -8.79 9.54
CA PHE A 80 -8.10 -7.70 10.19
C PHE A 80 -9.37 -7.37 9.39
N THR A 81 -10.45 -8.07 9.70
CA THR A 81 -11.75 -7.97 9.00
C THR A 81 -12.24 -6.54 8.78
N PRO A 82 -12.15 -5.60 9.74
CA PRO A 82 -12.60 -4.23 9.51
C PRO A 82 -11.89 -3.53 8.34
N LEU A 83 -10.59 -3.75 8.16
CA LEU A 83 -9.85 -3.23 7.02
C LEU A 83 -10.31 -3.89 5.71
N GLY A 84 -10.57 -5.20 5.73
CA GLY A 84 -11.09 -5.92 4.56
C GLY A 84 -12.40 -5.33 4.05
N GLU A 85 -13.32 -4.98 4.94
CA GLU A 85 -14.60 -4.33 4.57
C GLU A 85 -14.38 -2.93 3.99
N VAL A 86 -13.47 -2.16 4.58
CA VAL A 86 -13.10 -0.83 4.05
C VAL A 86 -12.49 -0.94 2.66
N LEU A 87 -11.57 -1.88 2.42
CA LEU A 87 -10.95 -2.11 1.10
C LEU A 87 -11.97 -2.49 0.04
N LYS A 88 -12.92 -3.38 0.34
CA LYS A 88 -14.01 -3.74 -0.58
C LYS A 88 -14.88 -2.53 -0.92
N ALA A 89 -15.27 -1.75 0.07
CA ALA A 89 -16.07 -0.55 -0.13
C ALA A 89 -15.32 0.50 -0.97
N HIS A 90 -14.02 0.70 -0.72
CA HIS A 90 -13.15 1.59 -1.50
C HIS A 90 -13.08 1.15 -2.96
N ASN A 91 -12.79 -0.12 -3.20
CA ASN A 91 -12.73 -0.66 -4.55
C ASN A 91 -14.08 -0.52 -5.29
N ALA A 92 -15.19 -0.83 -4.62
CA ALA A 92 -16.53 -0.68 -5.19
C ALA A 92 -16.88 0.78 -5.54
N ALA A 93 -16.33 1.74 -4.80
CA ALA A 93 -16.47 3.17 -5.07
C ALA A 93 -15.48 3.69 -6.14
N GLY A 94 -14.64 2.83 -6.73
CA GLY A 94 -13.61 3.23 -7.69
C GLY A 94 -12.44 4.00 -7.08
N LYS A 95 -12.30 4.01 -5.74
CA LYS A 95 -11.18 4.62 -5.02
C LYS A 95 -9.94 3.71 -5.07
N TYR A 96 -8.76 4.30 -4.93
CA TYR A 96 -7.50 3.57 -5.10
C TYR A 96 -7.21 2.60 -3.95
N CYS A 97 -6.90 1.34 -4.33
CA CYS A 97 -6.35 0.33 -3.44
C CYS A 97 -4.96 -0.07 -3.94
N CYS A 98 -3.94 0.28 -3.19
CA CYS A 98 -2.54 0.07 -3.55
C CYS A 98 -1.90 -0.96 -2.60
N ALA A 99 -1.05 -1.83 -3.12
CA ALA A 99 -0.38 -2.84 -2.29
C ALA A 99 0.97 -3.25 -2.87
N ILE A 100 1.94 -3.59 -2.01
CA ILE A 100 3.28 -3.97 -2.42
C ILE A 100 3.70 -5.31 -1.80
N CYS A 101 4.58 -6.05 -2.48
CA CYS A 101 5.23 -7.27 -2.01
C CYS A 101 4.22 -8.42 -1.78
N ALA A 102 4.05 -8.90 -0.57
CA ALA A 102 3.06 -9.92 -0.24
C ALA A 102 1.62 -9.36 -0.15
N ALA A 103 1.46 -8.05 0.10
CA ALA A 103 0.17 -7.43 0.39
C ALA A 103 -0.86 -7.47 -0.77
N PRO A 104 -0.49 -7.51 -2.06
CA PRO A 104 -1.47 -7.76 -3.12
C PRO A 104 -2.27 -9.04 -2.93
N SER A 105 -1.71 -10.06 -2.25
CA SER A 105 -2.46 -11.28 -1.92
C SER A 105 -3.66 -11.03 -0.98
N ALA A 106 -3.58 -10.01 -0.11
CA ALA A 106 -4.71 -9.59 0.72
C ALA A 106 -5.84 -9.01 -0.15
N LEU A 107 -5.51 -8.18 -1.15
CA LEU A 107 -6.49 -7.67 -2.12
C LEU A 107 -7.09 -8.81 -2.95
N GLY A 108 -6.26 -9.78 -3.37
CA GLY A 108 -6.70 -10.94 -4.13
C GLY A 108 -7.70 -11.81 -3.37
N LYS A 109 -7.44 -12.10 -2.10
CA LYS A 109 -8.35 -12.85 -1.21
C LYS A 109 -9.71 -12.16 -1.01
N LEU A 110 -9.76 -10.83 -1.16
CA LEU A 110 -10.98 -10.04 -1.09
C LEU A 110 -11.72 -9.94 -2.45
N GLY A 111 -11.17 -10.55 -3.52
CA GLY A 111 -11.73 -10.48 -4.88
C GLY A 111 -11.45 -9.16 -5.62
N ILE A 112 -10.66 -8.27 -5.02
CA ILE A 112 -10.36 -6.92 -5.57
C ILE A 112 -9.49 -7.01 -6.84
N LEU A 113 -8.67 -8.05 -6.98
CA LEU A 113 -7.81 -8.26 -8.14
C LEU A 113 -8.52 -8.96 -9.31
N SER A 114 -9.78 -9.35 -9.17
CA SER A 114 -10.51 -10.04 -10.25
C SER A 114 -10.59 -9.19 -11.52
N GLY A 115 -10.09 -9.75 -12.65
CA GLY A 115 -10.03 -9.06 -13.94
C GLY A 115 -9.01 -7.94 -14.03
N LYS A 116 -8.12 -7.80 -13.05
CA LYS A 116 -7.08 -6.77 -12.99
C LYS A 116 -5.71 -7.32 -13.32
N LYS A 117 -4.87 -6.50 -13.96
CA LYS A 117 -3.42 -6.73 -14.02
C LYS A 117 -2.81 -6.34 -12.70
N TYR A 118 -1.99 -7.21 -12.13
CA TYR A 118 -1.32 -6.96 -10.86
C TYR A 118 0.07 -7.59 -10.81
N THR A 119 0.89 -7.10 -9.91
CA THR A 119 2.16 -7.73 -9.53
C THR A 119 2.22 -7.93 -8.01
N CYS A 120 3.08 -8.81 -7.56
CA CYS A 120 3.34 -9.06 -6.14
C CYS A 120 4.73 -9.68 -5.97
N TYR A 121 5.11 -9.98 -4.74
CA TYR A 121 6.30 -10.78 -4.47
C TYR A 121 6.14 -12.17 -5.12
N PRO A 122 7.14 -12.65 -5.88
CA PRO A 122 7.07 -13.96 -6.54
C PRO A 122 6.71 -15.09 -5.57
N GLY A 123 5.67 -15.87 -5.92
CA GLY A 123 5.12 -16.93 -5.07
C GLY A 123 3.91 -16.52 -4.23
N PHE A 124 3.50 -15.24 -4.28
CA PHE A 124 2.27 -14.74 -3.64
C PHE A 124 1.12 -14.53 -4.62
N GLU A 125 1.35 -14.74 -5.91
CA GLU A 125 0.31 -14.78 -6.93
C GLU A 125 -0.55 -16.04 -6.79
N SER A 126 -1.80 -15.96 -7.20
CA SER A 126 -2.71 -17.10 -7.25
C SER A 126 -3.76 -16.96 -8.35
N GLU A 127 -4.01 -18.03 -9.07
CA GLU A 127 -5.12 -18.09 -10.05
C GLU A 127 -6.48 -17.81 -9.39
N SER A 128 -6.62 -18.15 -8.11
CA SER A 128 -7.86 -17.90 -7.36
C SER A 128 -8.21 -16.43 -7.17
N PHE A 129 -7.26 -15.52 -7.40
CA PHE A 129 -7.50 -14.07 -7.34
C PHE A 129 -8.26 -13.56 -8.59
N GLY A 130 -8.30 -14.36 -9.67
CA GLY A 130 -9.00 -14.02 -10.92
C GLY A 130 -8.38 -12.85 -11.68
N GLY A 131 -7.18 -12.43 -11.31
CA GLY A 131 -6.40 -11.39 -11.98
C GLY A 131 -5.29 -11.95 -12.85
N GLU A 132 -4.67 -11.08 -13.67
CA GLU A 132 -3.53 -11.39 -14.54
C GLU A 132 -2.23 -10.93 -13.87
N TYR A 133 -1.44 -11.89 -13.38
CA TYR A 133 -0.12 -11.60 -12.80
C TYR A 133 0.85 -11.07 -13.86
N GLN A 134 1.55 -9.98 -13.53
CA GLN A 134 2.57 -9.36 -14.34
C GLN A 134 3.92 -9.44 -13.64
N ASP A 135 4.95 -9.95 -14.31
CA ASP A 135 6.32 -9.97 -13.78
C ASP A 135 7.01 -8.61 -13.98
N ASN A 136 6.43 -7.56 -13.40
CA ASN A 136 6.90 -6.18 -13.48
C ASN A 136 7.24 -5.64 -12.08
N TYR A 137 8.00 -4.54 -12.03
CA TYR A 137 8.23 -3.82 -10.78
C TYR A 137 6.95 -3.21 -10.22
N VAL A 138 6.12 -2.63 -11.09
CA VAL A 138 4.83 -2.02 -10.76
C VAL A 138 3.80 -2.43 -11.82
N ALA A 139 2.58 -2.68 -11.41
CA ALA A 139 1.42 -2.84 -12.27
C ALA A 139 0.33 -1.85 -11.83
N HIS A 140 -0.27 -1.17 -12.80
CA HIS A 140 -1.36 -0.22 -12.59
C HIS A 140 -2.52 -0.57 -13.53
N ASP A 141 -3.69 -0.86 -12.97
CA ASP A 141 -4.91 -1.16 -13.71
C ASP A 141 -6.13 -0.49 -13.04
N GLY A 142 -6.55 0.62 -13.64
CA GLY A 142 -7.67 1.41 -13.13
C GLY A 142 -7.38 1.99 -11.74
N ASN A 143 -8.11 1.56 -10.74
CA ASN A 143 -7.94 1.99 -9.35
C ASN A 143 -7.02 1.07 -8.51
N ILE A 144 -6.33 0.14 -9.14
CA ILE A 144 -5.42 -0.81 -8.48
C ILE A 144 -3.98 -0.52 -8.89
N ILE A 145 -3.11 -0.26 -7.90
CA ILE A 145 -1.67 -0.10 -8.12
C ILE A 145 -0.95 -1.11 -7.23
N THR A 146 -0.18 -1.99 -7.82
CA THR A 146 0.58 -3.00 -7.09
C THR A 146 2.06 -2.94 -7.42
N ALA A 147 2.92 -3.36 -6.50
CA ALA A 147 4.35 -3.43 -6.73
C ALA A 147 4.96 -4.74 -6.21
N ARG A 148 6.12 -5.11 -6.76
CA ARG A 148 6.71 -6.43 -6.61
C ARG A 148 7.28 -6.69 -5.22
N ALA A 149 8.14 -5.83 -4.70
CA ALA A 149 8.85 -6.02 -3.44
C ALA A 149 9.56 -4.73 -3.01
N MET A 150 10.30 -4.80 -1.89
CA MET A 150 11.03 -3.68 -1.30
C MET A 150 11.89 -2.91 -2.32
N GLY A 151 12.57 -3.62 -3.22
CA GLY A 151 13.35 -3.00 -4.29
C GLY A 151 12.53 -2.16 -5.29
N ALA A 152 11.20 -2.30 -5.29
CA ALA A 152 10.27 -1.51 -6.10
C ALA A 152 9.57 -0.38 -5.32
N SER A 153 9.96 -0.11 -4.06
CA SER A 153 9.27 0.87 -3.20
C SER A 153 9.31 2.28 -3.77
N VAL A 154 10.41 2.68 -4.40
CA VAL A 154 10.56 3.98 -5.06
C VAL A 154 9.62 4.06 -6.27
N GLU A 155 9.63 3.05 -7.14
CA GLU A 155 8.78 2.98 -8.34
C GLU A 155 7.29 2.95 -7.99
N PHE A 156 6.94 2.25 -6.91
CA PHE A 156 5.59 2.21 -6.38
C PHE A 156 5.11 3.60 -5.95
N ALA A 157 5.92 4.30 -5.17
CA ALA A 157 5.61 5.67 -4.76
C ALA A 157 5.51 6.62 -5.95
N ARG A 158 6.44 6.51 -6.93
CA ARG A 158 6.45 7.31 -8.17
C ARG A 158 5.15 7.11 -8.97
N GLU A 159 4.70 5.86 -9.14
CA GLU A 159 3.46 5.58 -9.88
C GLU A 159 2.24 6.17 -9.16
N ILE A 160 2.19 6.11 -7.82
CA ILE A 160 1.13 6.73 -7.02
C ILE A 160 1.17 8.26 -7.17
N ILE A 161 2.36 8.89 -7.09
CA ILE A 161 2.50 10.34 -7.27
C ILE A 161 2.08 10.74 -8.68
N LYS A 162 2.55 10.05 -9.71
CA LYS A 162 2.19 10.29 -11.10
C LYS A 162 0.68 10.23 -11.34
N THR A 163 0.01 9.35 -10.61
CA THR A 163 -1.45 9.16 -10.70
C THR A 163 -2.23 10.23 -9.97
N LEU A 164 -1.81 10.59 -8.76
CA LEU A 164 -2.59 11.46 -7.87
C LEU A 164 -2.17 12.94 -7.93
N LYS A 165 -0.90 13.20 -8.22
CA LYS A 165 -0.31 14.56 -8.24
C LYS A 165 0.89 14.63 -9.19
N PRO A 166 0.69 14.47 -10.51
CA PRO A 166 1.78 14.36 -11.50
C PRO A 166 2.75 15.56 -11.48
N GLU A 167 2.27 16.76 -11.15
CA GLU A 167 3.09 17.97 -11.04
C GLU A 167 4.11 17.92 -9.89
N GLY A 168 3.91 17.09 -8.90
CA GLY A 168 4.84 16.90 -7.78
C GLY A 168 5.99 15.93 -8.06
N LEU A 169 5.89 15.13 -9.13
CA LEU A 169 6.83 14.02 -9.37
C LEU A 169 8.25 14.50 -9.60
N ALA A 170 8.46 15.47 -10.51
CA ALA A 170 9.79 15.97 -10.85
C ALA A 170 10.55 16.54 -9.64
N GLN A 171 9.83 17.26 -8.76
CA GLN A 171 10.40 17.80 -7.52
C GLN A 171 10.85 16.68 -6.56
N VAL A 172 10.07 15.62 -6.47
CA VAL A 172 10.42 14.46 -5.62
C VAL A 172 11.63 13.74 -6.19
N GLU A 173 11.66 13.46 -7.50
CA GLU A 173 12.76 12.79 -8.18
C GLU A 173 14.08 13.57 -8.02
N GLU A 174 14.05 14.88 -8.20
CA GLU A 174 15.21 15.75 -7.94
C GLU A 174 15.65 15.67 -6.47
N GLY A 175 14.69 15.75 -5.56
CA GLY A 175 14.97 15.77 -4.11
C GLY A 175 15.55 14.47 -3.55
N ILE A 176 15.27 13.33 -4.19
CA ILE A 176 15.84 12.02 -3.80
C ILE A 176 17.00 11.59 -4.72
N GLN A 177 17.42 12.44 -5.65
CA GLN A 177 18.48 12.19 -6.65
C GLN A 177 18.20 10.89 -7.45
N TYR A 178 16.95 10.76 -7.90
CA TYR A 178 16.52 9.65 -8.75
C TYR A 178 16.97 9.92 -10.20
N GLU A 179 17.68 8.93 -10.81
CA GLU A 179 18.19 8.96 -12.21
C GLU A 179 17.39 8.03 -13.13
#